data_9106b4e9486a5fb29e43349ea2c72217
#
_entry.id   9106b4e9486a5fb29e43349ea2c72217
#
_cell.length_a   1.000
_cell.length_b   1.000
_cell.length_c   1.000
_cell.angle_alpha   90.00
_cell.angle_beta   90.00
_cell.angle_gamma   90.00
#
_symmetry.space_group_name_H-M   'P 1'
#
loop_
_entity.id
_entity.type
_entity.pdbx_description
1 polymer ?
#
loop_
_entity_poly.entity_id
_entity_poly.type
_entity_poly.pdbx_seq_one_letter_code
_entity_poly.pdbx_strand_id
1 'polypeptide(L)'
;MNKAIIGRKLGMTQLFSADGKVIPVTVIEAGPCPVVQVKTLERDGYAAVKLGFDEVAEKELNKPEAGLFKKIGVTPRKVLKEFKLDDAASYTVGSVIECDTFAAGDKIDVSGVSKGHGFTGVIKRWNNQRLKETHGVGPVHREVGSMGANSSPSRVFKNKKMAGQYGHENVTVLNLEVVKVDKERNAILVKGAVPGPVKGIVCLRNSVKA
;
A
#
# COMPACT_ATOMS: atom_id res chain seq x y z
N MET A 1 -15.03 7.43 -6.18
CA MET A 1 -13.77 6.68 -6.49
C MET A 1 -14.12 5.60 -7.50
N ASN A 2 -13.63 5.71 -8.75
CA ASN A 2 -14.19 4.91 -9.85
C ASN A 2 -13.25 3.81 -10.38
N LYS A 3 -11.97 3.84 -10.02
CA LYS A 3 -10.98 2.87 -10.49
C LYS A 3 -10.15 2.36 -9.32
N ALA A 4 -9.98 1.06 -9.20
CA ALA A 4 -9.08 0.43 -8.24
C ALA A 4 -8.59 -0.92 -8.77
N ILE A 5 -7.35 -1.28 -8.42
CA ILE A 5 -6.75 -2.57 -8.76
C ILE A 5 -5.73 -2.98 -7.69
N ILE A 6 -5.53 -4.28 -7.54
CA ILE A 6 -4.46 -4.83 -6.70
C ILE A 6 -3.28 -5.17 -7.60
N GLY A 7 -2.07 -4.88 -7.12
CA GLY A 7 -0.85 -5.23 -7.84
C GLY A 7 0.27 -5.67 -6.92
N ARG A 8 1.37 -6.07 -7.53
CA ARG A 8 2.61 -6.47 -6.88
C ARG A 8 3.74 -5.57 -7.35
N LYS A 9 4.49 -4.98 -6.43
CA LYS A 9 5.68 -4.21 -6.75
C LYS A 9 6.78 -5.12 -7.28
N LEU A 10 7.18 -4.94 -8.53
CA LEU A 10 8.29 -5.70 -9.12
C LEU A 10 9.65 -5.06 -8.83
N GLY A 11 9.73 -3.74 -8.87
CA GLY A 11 10.99 -3.03 -8.65
C GLY A 11 10.91 -1.58 -9.09
N MET A 12 12.08 -0.94 -9.16
CA MET A 12 12.21 0.42 -9.70
C MET A 12 13.22 0.43 -10.84
N THR A 13 12.93 1.27 -11.82
CA THR A 13 13.80 1.54 -12.96
C THR A 13 13.66 3.01 -13.37
N GLN A 14 14.25 3.37 -14.46
CA GLN A 14 14.15 4.71 -15.01
C GLN A 14 13.73 4.66 -16.48
N LEU A 15 12.98 5.64 -16.91
CA LEU A 15 12.62 5.89 -18.29
C LEU A 15 13.17 7.24 -18.72
N PHE A 16 13.43 7.39 -20.01
CA PHE A 16 13.82 8.66 -20.61
C PHE A 16 12.61 9.25 -21.33
N SER A 17 12.32 10.52 -21.06
CA SER A 17 11.33 11.27 -21.84
C SER A 17 11.89 11.63 -23.22
N ALA A 18 11.03 12.06 -24.13
CA ALA A 18 11.44 12.57 -25.44
C ALA A 18 12.41 13.77 -25.32
N ASP A 19 12.29 14.56 -24.24
CA ASP A 19 13.18 15.71 -23.95
C ASP A 19 14.51 15.30 -23.29
N GLY A 20 14.83 13.99 -23.19
CA GLY A 20 16.05 13.50 -22.55
C GLY A 20 16.05 13.53 -21.02
N LYS A 21 14.92 13.87 -20.36
CA LYS A 21 14.81 13.87 -18.90
C LYS A 21 14.64 12.45 -18.36
N VAL A 22 15.35 12.13 -17.28
CA VAL A 22 15.21 10.85 -16.56
C VAL A 22 13.98 10.89 -15.66
N ILE A 23 13.10 9.91 -15.83
CA ILE A 23 11.91 9.73 -15.02
C ILE A 23 12.09 8.45 -14.20
N PRO A 24 12.27 8.54 -12.86
CA PRO A 24 12.30 7.35 -12.01
C PRO A 24 10.91 6.74 -11.94
N VAL A 25 10.79 5.43 -12.18
CA VAL A 25 9.52 4.72 -12.18
C VAL A 25 9.57 3.46 -11.34
N THR A 26 8.44 3.16 -10.70
CA THR A 26 8.20 1.86 -10.09
C THR A 26 7.36 1.03 -11.04
N VAL A 27 7.78 -0.20 -11.29
CA VAL A 27 7.04 -1.18 -12.09
C VAL A 27 6.16 -1.99 -11.14
N ILE A 28 4.87 -2.00 -11.43
CA ILE A 28 3.85 -2.73 -10.66
C ILE A 28 3.14 -3.69 -11.62
N GLU A 29 3.17 -4.97 -11.31
CA GLU A 29 2.31 -5.98 -11.92
C GLU A 29 0.89 -5.78 -11.37
N ALA A 30 -0.04 -5.34 -12.20
CA ALA A 30 -1.39 -4.93 -11.82
C ALA A 30 -2.44 -5.80 -12.49
N GLY A 31 -3.03 -6.71 -11.74
CA GLY A 31 -4.02 -7.68 -12.25
C GLY A 31 -3.41 -8.94 -12.86
N PRO A 32 -4.24 -9.79 -13.47
CA PRO A 32 -5.70 -9.69 -13.54
C PRO A 32 -6.38 -9.90 -12.18
N CYS A 33 -7.38 -9.06 -11.87
CA CYS A 33 -8.09 -9.09 -10.60
C CYS A 33 -9.56 -9.47 -10.82
N PRO A 34 -9.98 -10.72 -10.59
CA PRO A 34 -11.37 -11.10 -10.64
C PRO A 34 -12.17 -10.46 -9.50
N VAL A 35 -13.40 -10.07 -9.80
CA VAL A 35 -14.39 -9.62 -8.82
C VAL A 35 -14.95 -10.83 -8.08
N VAL A 36 -14.65 -10.90 -6.79
CA VAL A 36 -15.07 -12.01 -5.93
C VAL A 36 -16.43 -11.76 -5.29
N GLN A 37 -16.73 -10.49 -4.98
CA GLN A 37 -17.99 -10.12 -4.35
C GLN A 37 -18.31 -8.65 -4.67
N VAL A 38 -19.56 -8.38 -4.91
CA VAL A 38 -20.13 -7.03 -4.98
C VAL A 38 -20.99 -6.82 -3.74
N LYS A 39 -20.74 -5.75 -3.00
CA LYS A 39 -21.49 -5.33 -1.81
C LYS A 39 -22.43 -4.20 -2.17
N THR A 40 -23.66 -4.29 -1.68
CA THR A 40 -24.72 -3.33 -1.93
C THR A 40 -25.19 -2.66 -0.63
N LEU A 41 -25.76 -1.47 -0.73
CA LEU A 41 -26.32 -0.74 0.41
C LEU A 41 -27.38 -1.52 1.16
N GLU A 42 -28.26 -2.23 0.42
CA GLU A 42 -29.39 -2.97 1.01
C GLU A 42 -28.94 -4.17 1.86
N ARG A 43 -27.93 -4.89 1.40
CA ARG A 43 -27.47 -6.13 2.04
C ARG A 43 -26.34 -5.91 3.04
N ASP A 44 -25.35 -5.09 2.67
CA ASP A 44 -24.10 -4.95 3.40
C ASP A 44 -23.98 -3.58 4.12
N GLY A 45 -24.90 -2.65 3.87
CA GLY A 45 -24.91 -1.30 4.43
C GLY A 45 -23.93 -0.33 3.76
N TYR A 46 -23.18 -0.76 2.76
CA TYR A 46 -22.27 0.08 1.96
C TYR A 46 -21.99 -0.55 0.60
N ALA A 47 -21.68 0.29 -0.38
CA ALA A 47 -21.31 -0.14 -1.72
C ALA A 47 -19.79 -0.37 -1.82
N ALA A 48 -19.37 -1.57 -2.24
CA ALA A 48 -17.97 -1.90 -2.44
C ALA A 48 -17.80 -3.11 -3.38
N VAL A 49 -16.62 -3.21 -3.98
CA VAL A 49 -16.22 -4.35 -4.79
C VAL A 49 -15.04 -5.06 -4.13
N LYS A 50 -15.14 -6.37 -3.94
CA LYS A 50 -14.06 -7.21 -3.42
C LYS A 50 -13.31 -7.85 -4.58
N LEU A 51 -12.05 -7.51 -4.71
CA LEU A 51 -11.14 -8.01 -5.74
C LEU A 51 -10.24 -9.11 -5.19
N GLY A 52 -9.92 -10.07 -6.04
CA GLY A 52 -8.92 -11.10 -5.78
C GLY A 52 -7.65 -10.86 -6.60
N PHE A 53 -6.49 -11.18 -6.05
CA PHE A 53 -5.19 -11.10 -6.72
C PHE A 53 -4.29 -12.26 -6.30
N ASP A 54 -3.35 -12.64 -7.15
CA ASP A 54 -2.40 -13.73 -6.93
C ASP A 54 -3.08 -15.11 -6.87
N GLU A 55 -2.95 -15.86 -7.93
CA GLU A 55 -3.54 -17.20 -8.04
C GLU A 55 -2.86 -18.19 -7.10
N VAL A 56 -3.66 -19.05 -6.49
CA VAL A 56 -3.19 -20.02 -5.50
C VAL A 56 -3.91 -21.34 -5.68
N ALA A 57 -3.22 -22.44 -5.40
CA ALA A 57 -3.84 -23.75 -5.43
C ALA A 57 -4.90 -23.89 -4.33
N GLU A 58 -6.00 -24.57 -4.62
CA GLU A 58 -7.12 -24.75 -3.67
C GLU A 58 -6.69 -25.33 -2.34
N LYS A 59 -5.71 -26.24 -2.35
CA LYS A 59 -5.14 -26.88 -1.14
C LYS A 59 -4.42 -25.92 -0.18
N GLU A 60 -4.06 -24.72 -0.63
CA GLU A 60 -3.40 -23.71 0.18
C GLU A 60 -4.38 -22.78 0.89
N LEU A 61 -5.68 -22.88 0.56
CA LEU A 61 -6.72 -22.09 1.17
C LEU A 61 -7.39 -22.83 2.35
N ASN A 62 -7.87 -22.04 3.29
CA ASN A 62 -8.73 -22.53 4.36
C ASN A 62 -10.11 -22.96 3.79
N LYS A 63 -10.79 -23.91 4.44
CA LYS A 63 -12.10 -24.42 4.00
C LYS A 63 -13.15 -23.32 3.75
N PRO A 64 -13.31 -22.28 4.60
CA PRO A 64 -14.26 -21.20 4.36
C PRO A 64 -13.94 -20.40 3.08
N GLU A 65 -12.65 -20.08 2.84
CA GLU A 65 -12.21 -19.36 1.65
C GLU A 65 -12.38 -20.18 0.38
N ALA A 66 -11.99 -21.47 0.42
CA ALA A 66 -12.22 -22.39 -0.69
C ALA A 66 -13.72 -22.52 -1.02
N GLY A 67 -14.58 -22.57 0.00
CA GLY A 67 -16.03 -22.58 -0.17
C GLY A 67 -16.58 -21.33 -0.86
N LEU A 68 -16.00 -20.16 -0.56
CA LEU A 68 -16.35 -18.90 -1.23
C LEU A 68 -16.05 -18.98 -2.74
N PHE A 69 -14.84 -19.37 -3.12
CA PHE A 69 -14.42 -19.45 -4.52
C PHE A 69 -15.22 -20.52 -5.29
N LYS A 70 -15.48 -21.67 -4.68
CA LYS A 70 -16.34 -22.72 -5.28
C LYS A 70 -17.74 -22.22 -5.57
N LYS A 71 -18.33 -21.44 -4.67
CA LYS A 71 -19.69 -20.90 -4.83
C LYS A 71 -19.80 -19.93 -6.01
N ILE A 72 -18.75 -19.14 -6.26
CA ILE A 72 -18.75 -18.12 -7.32
C ILE A 72 -18.12 -18.62 -8.63
N GLY A 73 -17.51 -19.81 -8.64
CA GLY A 73 -16.87 -20.38 -9.84
C GLY A 73 -15.61 -19.66 -10.32
N VAL A 74 -14.93 -18.92 -9.42
CA VAL A 74 -13.71 -18.18 -9.73
C VAL A 74 -12.49 -18.94 -9.20
N THR A 75 -11.38 -18.90 -9.93
CA THR A 75 -10.10 -19.49 -9.49
C THR A 75 -9.66 -18.88 -8.15
N PRO A 76 -9.17 -19.70 -7.21
CA PRO A 76 -8.73 -19.23 -5.91
C PRO A 76 -7.66 -18.14 -5.97
N ARG A 77 -7.80 -17.12 -5.13
CA ARG A 77 -6.87 -15.99 -5.04
C ARG A 77 -6.36 -15.81 -3.62
N LYS A 78 -5.06 -15.55 -3.49
CA LYS A 78 -4.39 -15.40 -2.19
C LYS A 78 -4.72 -14.11 -1.48
N VAL A 79 -4.84 -13.03 -2.22
CA VAL A 79 -5.05 -11.68 -1.68
C VAL A 79 -6.44 -11.22 -2.03
N LEU A 80 -7.22 -10.87 -1.01
CA LEU A 80 -8.55 -10.29 -1.15
C LEU A 80 -8.55 -8.89 -0.54
N LYS A 81 -9.00 -7.89 -1.30
CA LYS A 81 -9.17 -6.51 -0.83
C LYS A 81 -10.47 -5.92 -1.31
N GLU A 82 -11.08 -5.09 -0.48
CA GLU A 82 -12.31 -4.37 -0.78
C GLU A 82 -12.00 -2.93 -1.14
N PHE A 83 -12.69 -2.44 -2.17
CA PHE A 83 -12.60 -1.06 -2.63
C PHE A 83 -14.01 -0.46 -2.67
N LYS A 84 -14.17 0.68 -2.01
CA LYS A 84 -15.39 1.48 -2.09
C LYS A 84 -15.36 2.22 -3.43
N LEU A 85 -16.14 1.74 -4.39
CA LEU A 85 -16.29 2.36 -5.71
C LEU A 85 -17.68 2.96 -5.82
N ASP A 86 -17.79 4.14 -6.44
CA ASP A 86 -19.06 4.82 -6.61
C ASP A 86 -19.98 4.02 -7.56
N ASP A 87 -19.37 3.38 -8.57
CA ASP A 87 -20.06 2.54 -9.56
C ASP A 87 -20.01 1.03 -9.21
N ALA A 88 -19.99 0.69 -7.91
CA ALA A 88 -19.90 -0.72 -7.48
C ALA A 88 -20.99 -1.62 -8.08
N ALA A 89 -22.18 -1.07 -8.33
CA ALA A 89 -23.30 -1.80 -8.92
C ALA A 89 -23.10 -2.21 -10.39
N SER A 90 -22.18 -1.59 -11.12
CA SER A 90 -21.87 -1.92 -12.51
C SER A 90 -21.02 -3.19 -12.66
N TYR A 91 -20.37 -3.62 -11.57
CA TYR A 91 -19.51 -4.79 -11.59
C TYR A 91 -20.32 -6.07 -11.35
N THR A 92 -19.98 -7.12 -12.11
CA THR A 92 -20.55 -8.46 -11.92
C THR A 92 -19.51 -9.38 -11.26
N VAL A 93 -19.98 -10.30 -10.41
CA VAL A 93 -19.11 -11.32 -9.82
C VAL A 93 -18.52 -12.18 -10.94
N GLY A 94 -17.20 -12.41 -10.90
CA GLY A 94 -16.46 -13.14 -11.92
C GLY A 94 -15.87 -12.24 -13.04
N SER A 95 -16.30 -10.98 -13.18
CA SER A 95 -15.64 -10.05 -14.12
C SER A 95 -14.19 -9.81 -13.71
N VAL A 96 -13.30 -9.59 -14.68
CA VAL A 96 -11.87 -9.39 -14.44
C VAL A 96 -11.52 -7.93 -14.69
N ILE A 97 -10.82 -7.32 -13.74
CA ILE A 97 -10.25 -5.98 -13.87
C ILE A 97 -8.77 -6.13 -14.21
N GLU A 98 -8.37 -5.50 -15.32
CA GLU A 98 -7.00 -5.51 -15.83
C GLU A 98 -6.34 -4.13 -15.71
N CYS A 99 -5.05 -4.08 -16.03
CA CYS A 99 -4.26 -2.87 -15.93
C CYS A 99 -4.76 -1.73 -16.85
N ASP A 100 -5.54 -2.04 -17.90
CA ASP A 100 -6.10 -1.07 -18.84
C ASP A 100 -7.21 -0.18 -18.23
N THR A 101 -7.65 -0.48 -17.02
CA THR A 101 -8.48 0.41 -16.20
C THR A 101 -7.83 1.79 -16.01
N PHE A 102 -6.49 1.84 -16.01
CA PHE A 102 -5.72 3.07 -15.91
C PHE A 102 -5.09 3.44 -17.24
N ALA A 103 -4.99 4.73 -17.51
CA ALA A 103 -4.33 5.27 -18.69
C ALA A 103 -3.04 6.03 -18.31
N ALA A 104 -2.14 6.20 -19.28
CA ALA A 104 -0.98 7.08 -19.10
C ALA A 104 -1.44 8.52 -18.83
N GLY A 105 -0.83 9.17 -17.86
CA GLY A 105 -1.21 10.51 -17.38
C GLY A 105 -2.21 10.51 -16.21
N ASP A 106 -2.87 9.38 -15.91
CA ASP A 106 -3.77 9.30 -14.76
C ASP A 106 -3.01 9.57 -13.46
N LYS A 107 -3.69 10.26 -12.52
CA LYS A 107 -3.19 10.45 -11.14
C LYS A 107 -3.77 9.38 -10.24
N ILE A 108 -2.90 8.69 -9.53
CA ILE A 108 -3.28 7.55 -8.66
C ILE A 108 -2.71 7.69 -7.26
N ASP A 109 -3.42 7.10 -6.30
CA ASP A 109 -2.96 6.87 -4.95
C ASP A 109 -2.55 5.40 -4.80
N VAL A 110 -1.37 5.16 -4.25
CA VAL A 110 -0.85 3.81 -4.04
C VAL A 110 -0.70 3.54 -2.56
N SER A 111 -1.46 2.54 -2.08
CA SER A 111 -1.42 2.08 -0.69
C SER A 111 -0.68 0.76 -0.60
N GLY A 112 0.14 0.60 0.44
CA GLY A 112 0.85 -0.65 0.69
C GLY A 112 1.43 -0.68 2.10
N VAL A 113 1.95 -1.84 2.49
CA VAL A 113 2.63 -2.01 3.77
C VAL A 113 4.09 -1.58 3.63
N SER A 114 4.53 -0.64 4.45
CA SER A 114 5.90 -0.12 4.44
C SER A 114 6.91 -1.19 4.88
N LYS A 115 8.19 -0.98 4.56
CA LYS A 115 9.26 -1.86 5.05
C LYS A 115 9.33 -1.81 6.57
N GLY A 116 9.37 -2.97 7.22
CA GLY A 116 9.54 -3.08 8.65
C GLY A 116 10.99 -2.85 9.08
N HIS A 117 11.18 -2.22 10.23
CA HIS A 117 12.48 -1.96 10.84
C HIS A 117 12.58 -2.51 12.28
N GLY A 118 11.54 -3.23 12.72
CA GLY A 118 11.47 -3.79 14.06
C GLY A 118 11.38 -2.72 15.15
N PHE A 119 11.82 -3.07 16.36
CA PHE A 119 11.92 -2.13 17.47
C PHE A 119 13.08 -1.17 17.23
N THR A 120 12.80 0.10 17.14
CA THR A 120 13.74 1.12 16.69
C THR A 120 13.84 2.25 17.71
N GLY A 121 15.06 2.72 17.95
CA GLY A 121 15.34 3.84 18.84
C GLY A 121 14.82 5.17 18.28
N VAL A 122 14.72 6.16 19.17
CA VAL A 122 14.12 7.49 18.89
C VAL A 122 14.80 8.25 17.77
N ILE A 123 16.12 8.09 17.62
CA ILE A 123 16.88 8.80 16.58
C ILE A 123 16.44 8.35 15.18
N LYS A 124 16.40 7.05 14.94
CA LYS A 124 15.98 6.50 13.64
C LYS A 124 14.48 6.65 13.39
N ARG A 125 13.67 6.44 14.45
CA ARG A 125 12.20 6.46 14.32
C ARG A 125 11.63 7.87 14.13
N TRP A 126 12.19 8.87 14.82
CA TRP A 126 11.65 10.21 14.91
C TRP A 126 12.60 11.32 14.46
N ASN A 127 13.80 10.96 13.98
CA ASN A 127 14.88 11.90 13.65
C ASN A 127 15.24 12.82 14.83
N ASN A 128 15.19 12.29 16.05
CA ASN A 128 15.65 13.04 17.21
C ASN A 128 17.15 13.28 17.12
N GLN A 129 17.60 14.43 17.63
CA GLN A 129 19.01 14.75 17.66
C GLN A 129 19.76 13.80 18.59
N ARG A 130 20.91 13.32 18.15
CA ARG A 130 21.86 12.56 18.95
C ARG A 130 22.65 13.51 19.86
N LEU A 131 22.91 13.09 21.09
CA LEU A 131 23.82 13.81 21.97
C LEU A 131 25.25 13.72 21.45
N LYS A 132 26.09 14.70 21.81
CA LYS A 132 27.53 14.71 21.46
C LYS A 132 28.26 13.53 22.10
N GLU A 133 29.32 13.08 21.50
CA GLU A 133 30.13 11.97 22.00
C GLU A 133 31.32 12.45 22.88
N THR A 134 31.47 13.75 23.01
CA THR A 134 32.56 14.42 23.75
C THR A 134 32.01 15.35 24.81
N HIS A 135 32.89 16.03 25.54
CA HIS A 135 32.56 17.00 26.60
C HIS A 135 31.78 16.40 27.77
N GLY A 136 32.18 15.19 28.23
CA GLY A 136 31.65 14.58 29.44
C GLY A 136 30.21 14.06 29.37
N VAL A 137 29.65 13.88 28.18
CA VAL A 137 28.26 13.40 28.00
C VAL A 137 28.07 11.97 28.53
N GLY A 138 29.11 11.14 28.59
CA GLY A 138 29.03 9.76 29.06
C GLY A 138 28.30 8.82 28.08
N PRO A 139 27.86 7.63 28.50
CA PRO A 139 27.37 6.58 27.61
C PRO A 139 25.88 6.76 27.18
N VAL A 140 25.31 7.98 27.22
CA VAL A 140 23.90 8.27 26.97
C VAL A 140 23.62 8.86 25.59
N HIS A 141 24.50 8.65 24.61
CA HIS A 141 24.51 9.32 23.31
C HIS A 141 23.23 9.10 22.47
N ARG A 142 22.57 7.95 22.62
CA ARG A 142 21.41 7.56 21.80
C ARG A 142 20.12 7.43 22.60
N GLU A 143 20.06 7.94 23.79
CA GLU A 143 18.91 7.88 24.67
C GLU A 143 17.83 8.91 24.31
N VAL A 144 16.65 8.75 24.92
CA VAL A 144 15.47 9.61 24.66
C VAL A 144 15.70 11.04 25.19
N GLY A 145 16.55 11.21 26.21
CA GLY A 145 16.71 12.45 26.94
C GLY A 145 15.55 12.73 27.89
N SER A 146 15.31 14.00 28.20
CA SER A 146 14.24 14.41 29.12
C SER A 146 12.86 13.94 28.64
N MET A 147 12.06 13.42 29.57
CA MET A 147 10.69 12.98 29.28
C MET A 147 9.62 14.01 29.66
N GLY A 148 9.99 15.11 30.27
CA GLY A 148 9.11 16.21 30.65
C GLY A 148 9.58 16.91 31.91
N ALA A 149 8.75 17.85 32.43
CA ALA A 149 8.95 18.49 33.70
C ALA A 149 8.67 17.52 34.88
N ASN A 150 9.13 17.85 36.07
CA ASN A 150 9.09 16.98 37.25
C ASN A 150 7.65 16.89 37.87
N SER A 151 7.44 17.48 39.03
CA SER A 151 6.22 17.33 39.85
C SER A 151 4.97 17.97 39.24
N SER A 152 5.10 18.88 38.30
CA SER A 152 4.00 19.42 37.51
C SER A 152 4.33 19.29 36.01
N PRO A 153 3.59 18.52 35.24
CA PRO A 153 2.30 17.83 35.42
C PRO A 153 2.38 16.44 36.06
N SER A 154 3.53 15.98 36.57
CA SER A 154 3.74 14.68 37.18
C SER A 154 3.42 13.47 36.29
N ARG A 155 3.49 13.65 34.99
CA ARG A 155 3.22 12.62 33.96
C ARG A 155 4.00 12.89 32.68
N VAL A 156 4.15 11.86 31.87
CA VAL A 156 4.61 11.99 30.48
C VAL A 156 3.38 12.23 29.59
N PHE A 157 3.44 13.24 28.75
CA PHE A 157 2.33 13.56 27.82
C PHE A 157 2.15 12.48 26.76
N LYS A 158 0.90 12.34 26.29
CA LYS A 158 0.57 11.52 25.12
C LYS A 158 1.38 12.01 23.90
N ASN A 159 1.64 11.10 22.96
CA ASN A 159 2.40 11.36 21.74
C ASN A 159 3.88 11.75 21.96
N LYS A 160 4.44 11.54 23.15
CA LYS A 160 5.88 11.67 23.37
C LYS A 160 6.64 10.69 22.45
N LYS A 161 7.59 11.24 21.69
CA LYS A 161 8.41 10.44 20.78
C LYS A 161 9.34 9.51 21.55
N MET A 162 9.09 8.22 21.48
CA MET A 162 9.85 7.16 22.15
C MET A 162 10.20 6.04 21.17
N ALA A 163 11.11 5.15 21.59
CA ALA A 163 11.42 3.92 20.89
C ALA A 163 10.16 3.03 20.71
N GLY A 164 10.15 2.18 19.72
CA GLY A 164 9.06 1.24 19.44
C GLY A 164 9.12 0.69 18.04
N GLN A 165 8.09 -0.06 17.67
CA GLN A 165 7.95 -0.61 16.32
C GLN A 165 7.98 0.51 15.28
N TYR A 166 8.80 0.32 14.23
CA TYR A 166 8.90 1.25 13.11
C TYR A 166 8.73 0.51 11.80
N GLY A 167 7.94 1.11 10.92
CA GLY A 167 7.53 0.47 9.67
C GLY A 167 6.56 -0.69 9.86
N HIS A 168 6.32 -1.45 8.80
CA HIS A 168 5.27 -2.47 8.70
C HIS A 168 3.88 -1.90 8.97
N GLU A 169 3.67 -0.68 8.49
CA GLU A 169 2.44 0.09 8.62
C GLU A 169 1.81 0.31 7.24
N ASN A 170 0.49 0.43 7.19
CA ASN A 170 -0.21 0.81 5.98
C ASN A 170 0.11 2.28 5.65
N VAL A 171 0.73 2.51 4.52
CA VAL A 171 1.10 3.85 4.04
C VAL A 171 0.49 4.06 2.66
N THR A 172 -0.04 5.24 2.42
CA THR A 172 -0.54 5.66 1.10
C THR A 172 0.29 6.82 0.58
N VAL A 173 0.85 6.66 -0.60
CA VAL A 173 1.48 7.75 -1.35
C VAL A 173 0.45 8.27 -2.34
N LEU A 174 0.14 9.56 -2.21
CA LEU A 174 -0.91 10.23 -2.96
C LEU A 174 -0.39 10.85 -4.25
N ASN A 175 -1.28 10.98 -5.22
CA ASN A 175 -1.09 11.80 -6.43
C ASN A 175 0.14 11.42 -7.27
N LEU A 176 0.39 10.12 -7.42
CA LEU A 176 1.41 9.61 -8.32
C LEU A 176 0.89 9.57 -9.76
N GLU A 177 1.77 9.84 -10.72
CA GLU A 177 1.47 9.85 -12.14
C GLU A 177 1.75 8.48 -12.78
N VAL A 178 0.80 7.98 -13.56
CA VAL A 178 1.00 6.78 -14.40
C VAL A 178 1.76 7.21 -15.66
N VAL A 179 2.97 6.71 -15.84
CA VAL A 179 3.83 7.04 -16.99
C VAL A 179 3.48 6.19 -18.20
N LYS A 180 3.29 4.89 -17.99
CA LYS A 180 3.00 3.92 -19.05
C LYS A 180 2.19 2.75 -18.50
N VAL A 181 1.30 2.22 -19.32
CA VAL A 181 0.58 0.96 -19.09
C VAL A 181 0.98 -0.04 -20.16
N ASP A 182 1.37 -1.24 -19.76
CA ASP A 182 1.73 -2.35 -20.64
C ASP A 182 0.71 -3.49 -20.42
N LYS A 183 -0.19 -3.63 -21.37
CA LYS A 183 -1.27 -4.62 -21.30
C LYS A 183 -0.77 -6.05 -21.46
N GLU A 184 0.23 -6.29 -22.30
CA GLU A 184 0.76 -7.62 -22.56
C GLU A 184 1.38 -8.25 -21.31
N ARG A 185 1.98 -7.42 -20.46
CA ARG A 185 2.66 -7.83 -19.23
C ARG A 185 1.84 -7.54 -17.96
N ASN A 186 0.62 -7.02 -18.10
CA ASN A 186 -0.19 -6.53 -16.98
C ASN A 186 0.59 -5.59 -16.04
N ALA A 187 1.39 -4.69 -16.61
CA ALA A 187 2.28 -3.83 -15.86
C ALA A 187 1.89 -2.35 -15.96
N ILE A 188 1.92 -1.67 -14.82
CA ILE A 188 1.74 -0.22 -14.70
C ILE A 188 3.06 0.38 -14.21
N LEU A 189 3.56 1.37 -14.94
CA LEU A 189 4.75 2.12 -14.57
C LEU A 189 4.32 3.45 -13.93
N VAL A 190 4.62 3.60 -12.65
CA VAL A 190 4.23 4.75 -11.83
C VAL A 190 5.46 5.60 -11.53
N LYS A 191 5.35 6.91 -11.73
CA LYS A 191 6.44 7.86 -11.46
C LYS A 191 6.73 7.95 -9.96
N GLY A 192 7.98 7.69 -9.59
CA GLY A 192 8.45 7.79 -8.22
C GLY A 192 8.39 6.48 -7.44
N ALA A 193 8.48 6.58 -6.12
CA ALA A 193 8.53 5.45 -5.21
C ALA A 193 7.14 5.06 -4.69
N VAL A 194 6.90 3.76 -4.50
CA VAL A 194 5.70 3.22 -3.86
C VAL A 194 6.06 2.49 -2.56
N PRO A 195 5.12 2.36 -1.61
CA PRO A 195 5.37 1.72 -0.34
C PRO A 195 5.81 0.25 -0.47
N GLY A 196 6.58 -0.21 0.51
CA GLY A 196 6.89 -1.61 0.70
C GLY A 196 8.14 -2.14 -0.02
N PRO A 197 8.48 -3.41 0.24
CA PRO A 197 9.57 -4.13 -0.41
C PRO A 197 9.19 -4.55 -1.84
N VAL A 198 10.18 -5.04 -2.59
CA VAL A 198 9.95 -5.79 -3.83
C VAL A 198 9.11 -7.03 -3.52
N LYS A 199 8.21 -7.39 -4.41
CA LYS A 199 7.16 -8.42 -4.26
C LYS A 199 6.06 -8.07 -3.25
N GLY A 200 6.10 -6.88 -2.63
CA GLY A 200 5.02 -6.39 -1.75
C GLY A 200 3.73 -6.12 -2.53
N ILE A 201 2.60 -6.41 -1.88
CA ILE A 201 1.27 -6.12 -2.43
C ILE A 201 0.97 -4.63 -2.26
N VAL A 202 0.48 -4.02 -3.32
CA VAL A 202 0.05 -2.62 -3.36
C VAL A 202 -1.36 -2.53 -3.93
N CYS A 203 -2.12 -1.57 -3.45
CA CYS A 203 -3.44 -1.25 -3.95
C CYS A 203 -3.38 0.10 -4.65
N LEU A 204 -3.76 0.13 -5.91
CA LEU A 204 -3.83 1.34 -6.72
C LEU A 204 -5.28 1.78 -6.81
N ARG A 205 -5.50 3.07 -6.71
CA ARG A 205 -6.81 3.70 -6.89
C ARG A 205 -6.63 5.07 -7.54
N ASN A 206 -7.66 5.59 -8.18
CA ASN A 206 -7.57 6.97 -8.67
C ASN A 206 -7.39 7.96 -7.51
N SER A 207 -6.63 9.02 -7.75
CA SER A 207 -6.31 10.00 -6.72
C SER A 207 -7.58 10.72 -6.23
N VAL A 208 -7.60 10.99 -4.93
CA VAL A 208 -8.67 11.78 -4.28
C VAL A 208 -8.39 13.28 -4.38
N LYS A 209 -7.12 13.66 -4.64
CA LYS A 209 -6.64 15.05 -4.66
C LYS A 209 -6.18 15.53 -6.04
N ALA A 210 -6.53 14.80 -7.10
CA ALA A 210 -6.22 15.20 -8.48
C ALA A 210 -7.24 16.17 -9.02
#